data_27856af013f42745372ceb55641f6ee2
#
_entry.id   27856af013f42745372ceb55641f6ee2
#
_cell.length_a   1.000
_cell.length_b   1.000
_cell.length_c   1.000
_cell.angle_alpha   90.00
_cell.angle_beta   90.00
_cell.angle_gamma   90.00
#
_symmetry.space_group_name_H-M   'P 1'
#
loop_
_entity.id
_entity.type
_entity.pdbx_description
1 polymer ?
#
loop_
_entity_poly.entity_id
_entity_poly.type
_entity_poly.pdbx_seq_one_letter_code
_entity_poly.pdbx_strand_id
1 'polypeptide(L)'
;MRNLMFILMLAILPAVLSAQSRKDSLDMIFKDAAASMDSIVIGYNEETEAAFNEYLEFEKALREEYREYIEKIQAEWGDETAVESSQKVWVEYSDDDSFRTIVDFETGKVEVEILSDPSDSQQQREEKIRQALENLLSSRGRSVGYNSKVAEDEPITKNPILEGMLDLSAYGISSDAYPVQGGGESAPIDKSKYNLNKGKSLSINRGSAGRASEHGSMAAMAEKKREEELRRQEELRRQEEQQKADAEGSANGNAGNNKLTIKNIVNLIADKAKPEKETVKTSNGTKDILKIELQLVENHIPKRAEQFKELVKANSAKFTVDQPLIFAIMEQESAFNPAAKSHVPAYGLMQLVPKSGGRDAYRYVHKQDVIPSANFLYDPSNNVELGTGYLRLLMTTSFAKVKDSRCRMLCAIAAYNTGAGNVSRALIGSTNVSKAIDKINSMTFDQLFSYLRSNLPHAETRDYIQKVTSKMEKYMK
;
A
#
# COMPACT_ATOMS: atom_id res chain seq x y z
N MET A 1 18.34 27.48 4.21
CA MET A 1 17.10 28.00 3.63
C MET A 1 16.91 27.64 2.15
N ARG A 2 17.43 26.53 1.65
CA ARG A 2 17.32 26.14 0.21
C ARG A 2 16.79 24.72 -0.05
N ASN A 3 16.51 23.93 0.98
CA ASN A 3 16.36 22.48 0.84
C ASN A 3 14.95 21.92 1.04
N LEU A 4 13.91 22.78 1.18
CA LEU A 4 12.51 22.30 1.27
C LEU A 4 11.73 22.43 -0.04
N MET A 5 12.37 22.85 -1.12
CA MET A 5 11.71 23.17 -2.39
C MET A 5 11.59 21.98 -3.36
N PHE A 6 12.16 20.81 -3.02
CA PHE A 6 12.35 19.75 -4.01
C PHE A 6 11.48 18.49 -3.85
N ILE A 7 10.75 18.33 -2.78
CA ILE A 7 9.91 17.12 -2.58
C ILE A 7 8.66 17.09 -3.49
N LEU A 8 8.37 18.19 -4.16
CA LEU A 8 7.10 18.36 -4.88
C LEU A 8 7.20 18.64 -6.37
N MET A 9 8.33 18.44 -7.00
CA MET A 9 8.44 18.63 -8.46
C MET A 9 8.05 17.40 -9.30
N LEU A 10 7.59 16.32 -8.69
CA LEU A 10 7.34 15.06 -9.41
C LEU A 10 5.87 14.72 -9.69
N ALA A 11 4.93 15.57 -9.28
CA ALA A 11 3.52 15.33 -9.60
C ALA A 11 3.10 15.83 -11.00
N ILE A 12 4.01 16.45 -11.76
CA ILE A 12 3.67 16.94 -13.10
C ILE A 12 4.84 16.65 -14.06
N LEU A 13 5.02 15.38 -14.43
CA LEU A 13 5.75 15.06 -15.64
C LEU A 13 4.80 14.33 -16.60
N PRO A 14 4.56 14.89 -17.79
CA PRO A 14 3.75 14.19 -18.79
C PRO A 14 4.43 12.89 -19.21
N ALA A 15 3.63 11.91 -19.60
CA ALA A 15 3.99 10.53 -19.94
C ALA A 15 4.97 10.33 -21.12
N VAL A 16 5.86 11.28 -21.37
CA VAL A 16 6.75 11.31 -22.56
C VAL A 16 8.25 11.34 -22.19
N LEU A 17 8.62 11.23 -20.93
CA LEU A 17 10.05 11.22 -20.57
C LEU A 17 10.62 9.80 -20.60
N SER A 18 11.79 9.63 -21.25
CA SER A 18 12.54 8.38 -21.32
C SER A 18 12.84 7.81 -19.93
N ALA A 19 12.99 6.48 -19.81
CA ALA A 19 13.35 5.79 -18.56
C ALA A 19 14.57 6.41 -17.86
N GLN A 20 15.54 6.89 -18.62
CA GLN A 20 16.73 7.58 -18.09
C GLN A 20 16.39 8.92 -17.41
N SER A 21 15.49 9.70 -17.98
CA SER A 21 15.08 11.00 -17.41
C SER A 21 14.24 10.84 -16.13
N ARG A 22 13.46 9.74 -16.02
CA ARG A 22 12.76 9.37 -14.76
C ARG A 22 13.74 8.96 -13.67
N LYS A 23 14.79 8.22 -14.03
CA LYS A 23 15.86 7.79 -13.12
C LYS A 23 16.59 9.00 -12.52
N ASP A 24 17.02 9.94 -13.37
CA ASP A 24 17.75 11.15 -12.95
C ASP A 24 16.87 12.07 -12.07
N SER A 25 15.55 12.12 -12.35
CA SER A 25 14.60 12.88 -11.54
C SER A 25 14.36 12.24 -10.18
N LEU A 26 14.25 10.91 -10.11
CA LEU A 26 14.11 10.17 -8.86
C LEU A 26 15.37 10.30 -7.98
N ASP A 27 16.55 10.12 -8.53
CA ASP A 27 17.82 10.26 -7.82
C ASP A 27 18.02 11.68 -7.26
N MET A 28 17.59 12.71 -8.00
CA MET A 28 17.66 14.11 -7.57
C MET A 28 16.70 14.40 -6.40
N ILE A 29 15.47 13.88 -6.45
CA ILE A 29 14.47 14.05 -5.39
C ILE A 29 14.90 13.35 -4.09
N PHE A 30 15.46 12.17 -4.20
CA PHE A 30 15.93 11.45 -3.02
C PHE A 30 17.18 12.08 -2.41
N LYS A 31 18.04 12.68 -3.21
CA LYS A 31 19.21 13.42 -2.74
C LYS A 31 18.82 14.69 -1.96
N ASP A 32 17.79 15.38 -2.41
CA ASP A 32 17.29 16.59 -1.76
C ASP A 32 16.38 16.27 -0.54
N ALA A 33 15.63 15.16 -0.56
CA ALA A 33 14.88 14.69 0.60
C ALA A 33 15.82 14.30 1.76
N ALA A 34 16.95 13.67 1.47
CA ALA A 34 17.99 13.38 2.47
C ALA A 34 18.64 14.65 3.03
N ALA A 35 18.79 15.70 2.22
CA ALA A 35 19.40 16.96 2.63
C ALA A 35 18.46 17.90 3.40
N SER A 36 17.12 17.71 3.31
CA SER A 36 16.14 18.59 3.97
C SER A 36 15.78 18.20 5.41
N MET A 37 16.39 17.15 5.96
CA MET A 37 16.10 16.65 7.31
C MET A 37 16.80 17.39 8.46
N ASP A 38 17.57 18.44 8.18
CA ASP A 38 18.36 19.18 9.17
C ASP A 38 17.58 20.14 10.09
N SER A 39 16.24 20.15 10.08
CA SER A 39 15.51 21.24 10.77
C SER A 39 14.58 20.84 11.92
N ILE A 40 14.59 19.60 12.39
CA ILE A 40 13.90 19.26 13.65
C ILE A 40 14.95 18.81 14.68
N VAL A 41 15.49 19.79 15.40
CA VAL A 41 16.35 19.56 16.57
C VAL A 41 15.47 19.02 17.70
N ILE A 42 15.37 17.71 17.78
CA ILE A 42 14.96 16.97 18.98
C ILE A 42 16.12 16.03 19.27
N GLY A 43 16.60 16.01 20.53
CA GLY A 43 17.78 15.31 20.98
C GLY A 43 18.03 13.97 20.31
N TYR A 44 18.83 13.97 19.28
CA TYR A 44 19.36 12.79 18.65
C TYR A 44 20.29 12.11 19.66
N ASN A 45 19.99 10.87 20.00
CA ASN A 45 20.99 9.99 20.62
C ASN A 45 21.62 9.12 19.54
N GLU A 46 22.81 8.60 19.80
CA GLU A 46 23.57 7.77 18.86
C GLU A 46 22.79 6.52 18.37
N GLU A 47 21.90 5.97 19.22
CA GLU A 47 21.05 4.82 18.89
C GLU A 47 19.99 5.18 17.82
N THR A 48 19.40 6.38 17.93
CA THR A 48 18.39 6.85 16.97
C THR A 48 19.03 7.14 15.61
N GLU A 49 20.25 7.67 15.60
CA GLU A 49 21.01 7.92 14.37
C GLU A 49 21.45 6.61 13.71
N ALA A 50 21.90 5.63 14.49
CA ALA A 50 22.26 4.30 13.99
C ALA A 50 21.05 3.60 13.35
N ALA A 51 19.89 3.59 14.03
CA ALA A 51 18.64 3.00 13.50
C ALA A 51 18.16 3.72 12.23
N PHE A 52 18.35 5.03 12.14
CA PHE A 52 17.99 5.80 10.95
C PHE A 52 18.91 5.46 9.77
N ASN A 53 20.21 5.34 10.00
CA ASN A 53 21.17 4.96 8.97
C ASN A 53 20.93 3.53 8.48
N GLU A 54 20.63 2.59 9.40
CA GLU A 54 20.25 1.22 9.05
C GLU A 54 19.00 1.18 8.17
N TYR A 55 17.98 1.98 8.51
CA TYR A 55 16.77 2.11 7.68
C TYR A 55 17.09 2.67 6.28
N LEU A 56 17.97 3.65 6.16
CA LEU A 56 18.35 4.22 4.86
C LEU A 56 19.08 3.19 3.97
N GLU A 57 19.97 2.40 4.55
CA GLU A 57 20.67 1.33 3.82
C GLU A 57 19.70 0.22 3.38
N PHE A 58 18.77 -0.18 4.26
CA PHE A 58 17.70 -1.13 3.92
C PHE A 58 16.81 -0.60 2.80
N GLU A 59 16.34 0.66 2.90
CA GLU A 59 15.52 1.29 1.87
C GLU A 59 16.25 1.37 0.52
N LYS A 60 17.56 1.65 0.55
CA LYS A 60 18.39 1.69 -0.65
C LYS A 60 18.51 0.32 -1.30
N ALA A 61 18.81 -0.71 -0.49
CA ALA A 61 18.95 -2.08 -0.98
C ALA A 61 17.62 -2.60 -1.58
N LEU A 62 16.49 -2.37 -0.91
CA LEU A 62 15.18 -2.75 -1.40
C LEU A 62 14.82 -2.04 -2.72
N ARG A 63 15.22 -0.78 -2.86
CA ARG A 63 14.98 0.00 -4.09
C ARG A 63 15.82 -0.49 -5.26
N GLU A 64 17.08 -0.84 -5.02
CA GLU A 64 17.96 -1.41 -6.04
C GLU A 64 17.42 -2.75 -6.51
N GLU A 65 17.01 -3.62 -5.58
CA GLU A 65 16.38 -4.91 -5.89
C GLU A 65 15.07 -4.74 -6.68
N TYR A 66 14.21 -3.80 -6.27
CA TYR A 66 12.96 -3.51 -6.98
C TYR A 66 13.20 -3.01 -8.41
N ARG A 67 14.25 -2.21 -8.63
CA ARG A 67 14.62 -1.78 -9.98
C ARG A 67 15.05 -2.96 -10.86
N GLU A 68 15.88 -3.86 -10.31
CA GLU A 68 16.27 -5.09 -11.02
C GLU A 68 15.05 -5.95 -11.36
N TYR A 69 14.10 -6.05 -10.43
CA TYR A 69 12.84 -6.74 -10.65
C TYR A 69 12.01 -6.11 -11.77
N ILE A 70 11.85 -4.79 -11.79
CA ILE A 70 11.12 -4.09 -12.86
C ILE A 70 11.83 -4.25 -14.20
N GLU A 71 13.14 -4.20 -14.28
CA GLU A 71 13.91 -4.46 -15.50
C GLU A 71 13.64 -5.90 -16.02
N LYS A 72 13.55 -6.88 -15.12
CA LYS A 72 13.15 -8.25 -15.46
C LYS A 72 11.72 -8.32 -16.03
N ILE A 73 10.75 -7.69 -15.35
CA ILE A 73 9.35 -7.64 -15.81
C ILE A 73 9.25 -6.98 -17.19
N GLN A 74 9.94 -5.88 -17.41
CA GLN A 74 9.98 -5.21 -18.71
C GLN A 74 10.55 -6.12 -19.81
N ALA A 75 11.59 -6.88 -19.50
CA ALA A 75 12.17 -7.83 -20.43
C ALA A 75 11.21 -8.97 -20.80
N GLU A 76 10.38 -9.44 -19.89
CA GLU A 76 9.43 -10.54 -20.06
C GLU A 76 8.09 -10.09 -20.69
N TRP A 77 7.62 -8.88 -20.34
CA TRP A 77 6.31 -8.34 -20.77
C TRP A 77 6.40 -7.35 -21.92
N GLY A 78 7.59 -6.87 -22.26
CA GLY A 78 7.85 -5.78 -23.19
C GLY A 78 8.00 -4.43 -22.50
N ASP A 79 8.92 -3.61 -22.98
CA ASP A 79 9.37 -2.37 -22.30
C ASP A 79 8.25 -1.37 -21.96
N GLU A 80 7.16 -1.35 -22.72
CA GLU A 80 6.04 -0.42 -22.50
C GLU A 80 4.94 -0.98 -21.60
N THR A 81 5.00 -2.27 -21.24
CA THR A 81 3.90 -2.96 -20.56
C THR A 81 4.09 -3.22 -19.06
N ALA A 82 5.27 -2.91 -18.50
CA ALA A 82 5.44 -3.00 -17.06
C ALA A 82 4.52 -2.01 -16.34
N VAL A 83 3.67 -2.54 -15.47
CA VAL A 83 2.71 -1.74 -14.68
C VAL A 83 3.09 -1.84 -13.22
N GLU A 84 3.14 -0.70 -12.55
CA GLU A 84 3.47 -0.61 -11.13
C GLU A 84 2.26 -0.20 -10.29
N SER A 85 2.23 -0.67 -9.04
CA SER A 85 1.24 -0.22 -8.07
C SER A 85 1.37 1.27 -7.78
N SER A 86 0.23 1.91 -7.51
CA SER A 86 0.15 3.30 -7.06
C SER A 86 -0.74 3.42 -5.82
N GLN A 87 -1.04 4.63 -5.39
CA GLN A 87 -1.93 4.88 -4.27
C GLN A 87 -3.31 4.20 -4.44
N LYS A 88 -3.87 4.24 -5.66
CA LYS A 88 -5.22 3.75 -5.95
C LYS A 88 -5.27 2.56 -6.90
N VAL A 89 -4.16 2.22 -7.50
CA VAL A 89 -4.02 1.06 -8.36
C VAL A 89 -3.14 0.03 -7.66
N TRP A 90 -3.68 -1.17 -7.48
CA TRP A 90 -2.94 -2.31 -6.99
C TRP A 90 -2.56 -3.20 -8.16
N VAL A 91 -1.28 -3.53 -8.24
CA VAL A 91 -0.74 -4.48 -9.22
C VAL A 91 -0.04 -5.60 -8.49
N GLU A 92 -0.37 -6.83 -8.84
CA GLU A 92 0.28 -8.01 -8.30
C GLU A 92 0.65 -8.95 -9.44
N TYR A 93 1.92 -9.31 -9.52
CA TYR A 93 2.44 -10.32 -10.43
C TYR A 93 2.44 -11.69 -9.74
N SER A 94 2.26 -12.77 -10.53
CA SER A 94 2.45 -14.15 -10.04
C SER A 94 3.92 -14.39 -9.65
N ASP A 95 4.16 -15.44 -8.88
CA ASP A 95 5.52 -15.80 -8.43
C ASP A 95 6.48 -16.13 -9.59
N ASP A 96 5.93 -16.58 -10.71
CA ASP A 96 6.64 -16.90 -11.96
C ASP A 96 6.54 -15.77 -13.00
N ASP A 97 5.95 -14.62 -12.63
CA ASP A 97 5.72 -13.46 -13.47
C ASP A 97 4.87 -13.74 -14.75
N SER A 98 4.18 -14.89 -14.81
CA SER A 98 3.42 -15.33 -15.98
C SER A 98 2.06 -14.65 -16.13
N PHE A 99 1.51 -14.06 -15.08
CA PHE A 99 0.30 -13.25 -15.11
C PHE A 99 0.38 -12.10 -14.10
N ARG A 100 -0.45 -11.08 -14.33
CA ARG A 100 -0.62 -9.97 -13.39
C ARG A 100 -2.08 -9.59 -13.24
N THR A 101 -2.42 -9.11 -12.05
CA THR A 101 -3.69 -8.49 -11.70
C THR A 101 -3.50 -7.01 -11.54
N ILE A 102 -4.39 -6.21 -12.11
CA ILE A 102 -4.42 -4.75 -11.99
C ILE A 102 -5.80 -4.35 -11.50
N VAL A 103 -5.87 -3.68 -10.37
CA VAL A 103 -7.13 -3.20 -9.79
C VAL A 103 -7.05 -1.71 -9.56
N ASP A 104 -7.84 -0.95 -10.29
CA ASP A 104 -8.04 0.48 -10.04
C ASP A 104 -9.20 0.65 -9.04
N PHE A 105 -8.85 0.94 -7.82
CA PHE A 105 -9.81 1.12 -6.75
C PHE A 105 -10.58 2.45 -6.80
N GLU A 106 -10.19 3.39 -7.62
CA GLU A 106 -10.95 4.63 -7.81
C GLU A 106 -12.06 4.45 -8.85
N THR A 107 -11.73 3.81 -9.97
CA THR A 107 -12.69 3.60 -11.07
C THR A 107 -13.45 2.27 -10.95
N GLY A 108 -12.93 1.32 -10.19
CA GLY A 108 -13.49 -0.02 -10.06
C GLY A 108 -13.09 -0.98 -11.20
N LYS A 109 -12.18 -0.58 -12.08
CA LYS A 109 -11.69 -1.43 -13.17
C LYS A 109 -10.77 -2.52 -12.62
N VAL A 110 -10.95 -3.76 -13.09
CA VAL A 110 -10.10 -4.91 -12.76
C VAL A 110 -9.64 -5.55 -14.05
N GLU A 111 -8.34 -5.75 -14.20
CA GLU A 111 -7.73 -6.40 -15.35
C GLU A 111 -6.88 -7.58 -14.88
N VAL A 112 -7.05 -8.72 -15.54
CA VAL A 112 -6.20 -9.89 -15.38
C VAL A 112 -5.51 -10.12 -16.71
N GLU A 113 -4.19 -10.01 -16.71
CA GLU A 113 -3.38 -10.17 -17.91
C GLU A 113 -2.46 -11.39 -17.75
N ILE A 114 -2.39 -12.21 -18.78
CA ILE A 114 -1.69 -13.50 -18.76
C ILE A 114 -0.73 -13.57 -19.95
N LEU A 115 0.54 -13.84 -19.67
CA LEU A 115 1.53 -14.15 -20.70
C LEU A 115 1.32 -15.56 -21.24
N SER A 116 1.14 -15.67 -22.55
CA SER A 116 0.98 -16.93 -23.27
C SER A 116 2.01 -17.02 -24.37
N ASP A 117 2.59 -18.18 -24.55
CA ASP A 117 3.41 -18.44 -25.72
C ASP A 117 2.48 -18.54 -26.95
N PRO A 118 2.86 -18.00 -28.11
CA PRO A 118 2.07 -18.19 -29.34
C PRO A 118 1.82 -19.65 -29.69
N SER A 119 2.69 -20.57 -29.25
CA SER A 119 2.58 -22.01 -29.42
C SER A 119 1.68 -22.71 -28.40
N ASP A 120 1.23 -22.01 -27.32
CA ASP A 120 0.37 -22.61 -26.32
C ASP A 120 -0.93 -23.13 -26.94
N SER A 121 -1.28 -24.35 -26.59
CA SER A 121 -2.58 -24.94 -26.94
C SER A 121 -3.71 -24.18 -26.22
N GLN A 122 -4.94 -24.35 -26.73
CA GLN A 122 -6.11 -23.76 -26.07
C GLN A 122 -6.24 -24.22 -24.62
N GLN A 123 -5.99 -25.50 -24.34
CA GLN A 123 -6.07 -26.08 -23.00
C GLN A 123 -5.04 -25.43 -22.05
N GLN A 124 -3.80 -25.18 -22.52
CA GLN A 124 -2.77 -24.49 -21.73
C GLN A 124 -3.17 -23.05 -21.43
N ARG A 125 -3.75 -22.33 -22.39
CA ARG A 125 -4.25 -20.97 -22.19
C ARG A 125 -5.39 -20.93 -21.17
N GLU A 126 -6.35 -21.85 -21.27
CA GLU A 126 -7.46 -21.97 -20.32
C GLU A 126 -6.97 -22.26 -18.90
N GLU A 127 -5.97 -23.11 -18.74
CA GLU A 127 -5.40 -23.41 -17.43
C GLU A 127 -4.70 -22.19 -16.83
N LYS A 128 -3.91 -21.44 -17.60
CA LYS A 128 -3.31 -20.17 -17.17
C LYS A 128 -4.36 -19.14 -16.74
N ILE A 129 -5.47 -19.06 -17.46
CA ILE A 129 -6.61 -18.19 -17.12
C ILE A 129 -7.19 -18.59 -15.77
N ARG A 130 -7.41 -19.90 -15.52
CA ARG A 130 -7.94 -20.38 -14.24
C ARG A 130 -7.01 -20.04 -13.07
N GLN A 131 -5.71 -20.26 -13.24
CA GLN A 131 -4.70 -19.92 -12.23
C GLN A 131 -4.69 -18.42 -11.91
N ALA A 132 -4.73 -17.56 -12.93
CA ALA A 132 -4.75 -16.12 -12.75
C ALA A 132 -6.03 -15.63 -12.05
N LEU A 133 -7.19 -16.20 -12.39
CA LEU A 133 -8.46 -15.89 -11.73
C LEU A 133 -8.51 -16.40 -10.28
N GLU A 134 -7.93 -17.56 -10.00
CA GLU A 134 -7.84 -18.11 -8.65
C GLU A 134 -6.94 -17.22 -7.77
N ASN A 135 -5.82 -16.76 -8.31
CA ASN A 135 -4.96 -15.80 -7.63
C ASN A 135 -5.72 -14.49 -7.33
N LEU A 136 -6.38 -13.89 -8.35
CA LEU A 136 -7.20 -12.68 -8.16
C LEU A 136 -8.21 -12.82 -7.01
N LEU A 137 -8.92 -13.94 -6.95
CA LEU A 137 -10.01 -14.17 -5.98
C LEU A 137 -9.49 -14.53 -4.58
N SER A 138 -8.28 -15.05 -4.45
CA SER A 138 -7.68 -15.49 -3.19
C SER A 138 -6.61 -14.57 -2.64
N SER A 139 -6.08 -13.61 -3.45
CA SER A 139 -4.99 -12.77 -3.02
C SER A 139 -5.36 -11.86 -1.84
N ARG A 140 -4.49 -11.87 -0.85
CA ARG A 140 -4.54 -11.01 0.33
C ARG A 140 -3.62 -9.79 0.21
N GLY A 141 -3.09 -9.57 -1.00
CA GLY A 141 -2.05 -8.59 -1.28
C GLY A 141 -0.70 -8.97 -0.67
N ARG A 142 0.35 -8.48 -1.27
CA ARG A 142 1.74 -8.76 -0.87
C ARG A 142 2.45 -7.46 -0.51
N SER A 143 3.18 -7.45 0.60
CA SER A 143 3.85 -6.24 1.10
C SER A 143 5.03 -5.80 0.22
N VAL A 144 5.69 -6.74 -0.42
CA VAL A 144 6.79 -6.50 -1.36
C VAL A 144 6.34 -6.72 -2.80
N GLY A 145 5.57 -7.79 -3.07
CA GLY A 145 4.96 -8.09 -4.35
C GLY A 145 5.87 -8.86 -5.32
N TYR A 146 7.04 -9.29 -4.87
CA TYR A 146 7.99 -10.12 -5.63
C TYR A 146 8.89 -10.91 -4.66
N ASN A 147 9.65 -11.88 -5.16
CA ASN A 147 10.60 -12.66 -4.35
C ASN A 147 11.82 -11.82 -3.96
N SER A 148 11.71 -11.10 -2.85
CA SER A 148 12.78 -10.25 -2.33
C SER A 148 13.80 -11.05 -1.50
N LYS A 149 15.08 -10.69 -1.63
CA LYS A 149 16.18 -11.16 -0.77
C LYS A 149 16.43 -10.18 0.39
N VAL A 150 15.87 -8.98 0.30
CA VAL A 150 16.09 -7.87 1.23
C VAL A 150 14.97 -7.77 2.25
N ALA A 151 13.74 -8.05 1.87
CA ALA A 151 12.56 -7.94 2.71
C ALA A 151 11.70 -9.22 2.68
N GLU A 152 11.08 -9.54 3.81
CA GLU A 152 10.07 -10.59 3.87
C GLU A 152 8.77 -10.09 3.23
N ASP A 153 8.19 -10.92 2.36
CA ASP A 153 6.92 -10.65 1.71
C ASP A 153 5.78 -11.26 2.53
N GLU A 154 4.95 -10.42 3.09
CA GLU A 154 3.85 -10.82 3.98
C GLU A 154 2.49 -10.43 3.38
N PRO A 155 1.42 -11.24 3.65
CA PRO A 155 0.07 -10.85 3.26
C PRO A 155 -0.36 -9.58 4.00
N ILE A 156 -0.91 -8.62 3.24
CA ILE A 156 -1.35 -7.33 3.77
C ILE A 156 -2.66 -7.46 4.55
N THR A 157 -3.59 -8.29 4.07
CA THR A 157 -4.90 -8.47 4.67
C THR A 157 -5.12 -9.91 5.15
N LYS A 158 -6.04 -10.10 6.08
CA LYS A 158 -6.41 -11.45 6.56
C LYS A 158 -7.26 -12.20 5.55
N ASN A 159 -8.20 -11.49 4.92
CA ASN A 159 -9.09 -12.01 3.90
C ASN A 159 -8.64 -11.55 2.52
N PRO A 160 -9.11 -12.17 1.43
CA PRO A 160 -8.85 -11.68 0.09
C PRO A 160 -9.23 -10.20 -0.08
N ILE A 161 -8.36 -9.42 -0.73
CA ILE A 161 -8.56 -7.96 -0.90
C ILE A 161 -9.86 -7.64 -1.63
N LEU A 162 -10.27 -8.48 -2.58
CA LEU A 162 -11.46 -8.31 -3.41
C LEU A 162 -12.67 -9.12 -2.94
N GLU A 163 -12.63 -9.66 -1.70
CA GLU A 163 -13.72 -10.47 -1.16
C GLU A 163 -15.07 -9.73 -1.25
N GLY A 164 -15.99 -10.30 -2.03
CA GLY A 164 -17.32 -9.72 -2.26
C GLY A 164 -17.35 -8.38 -2.99
N MET A 165 -16.25 -7.97 -3.64
CA MET A 165 -16.15 -6.67 -4.33
C MET A 165 -16.33 -6.75 -5.84
N LEU A 166 -16.18 -7.95 -6.46
CA LEU A 166 -16.33 -8.10 -7.90
C LEU A 166 -17.79 -8.14 -8.31
N ASP A 167 -18.12 -7.46 -9.40
CA ASP A 167 -19.39 -7.63 -10.11
C ASP A 167 -19.28 -8.84 -11.03
N LEU A 168 -19.90 -9.93 -10.63
CA LEU A 168 -19.90 -11.19 -11.36
C LEU A 168 -21.26 -11.49 -12.01
N SER A 169 -22.15 -10.49 -12.11
CA SER A 169 -23.49 -10.62 -12.67
C SER A 169 -23.49 -11.08 -14.14
N ALA A 170 -22.52 -10.60 -14.93
CA ALA A 170 -22.31 -11.04 -16.31
C ALA A 170 -22.03 -12.56 -16.45
N TYR A 171 -21.52 -13.17 -15.38
CA TYR A 171 -21.24 -14.60 -15.30
C TYR A 171 -22.39 -15.39 -14.66
N GLY A 172 -23.49 -14.71 -14.27
CA GLY A 172 -24.65 -15.32 -13.64
C GLY A 172 -24.42 -15.61 -12.15
N ILE A 173 -23.47 -14.92 -11.50
CA ILE A 173 -23.13 -15.07 -10.10
C ILE A 173 -23.65 -13.84 -9.35
N SER A 174 -24.51 -14.06 -8.35
CA SER A 174 -24.96 -12.99 -7.45
C SER A 174 -23.82 -12.55 -6.55
N SER A 175 -23.76 -11.24 -6.23
CA SER A 175 -22.79 -10.69 -5.29
C SER A 175 -22.83 -11.34 -3.88
N ASP A 176 -24.00 -11.90 -3.51
CA ASP A 176 -24.19 -12.58 -2.21
C ASP A 176 -23.71 -14.04 -2.24
N ALA A 177 -23.41 -14.59 -3.43
CA ALA A 177 -22.90 -15.95 -3.58
C ALA A 177 -21.38 -16.08 -3.35
N TYR A 178 -20.69 -14.96 -3.16
CA TYR A 178 -19.26 -14.97 -2.88
C TYR A 178 -18.97 -15.64 -1.52
N PRO A 179 -18.02 -16.60 -1.46
CA PRO A 179 -17.68 -17.24 -0.20
C PRO A 179 -17.05 -16.23 0.74
N VAL A 180 -17.76 -15.81 1.78
CA VAL A 180 -17.16 -15.05 2.87
C VAL A 180 -16.37 -16.06 3.72
N GLN A 181 -15.06 -16.04 3.62
CA GLN A 181 -14.21 -16.78 4.56
C GLN A 181 -14.36 -16.10 5.92
N GLY A 182 -14.93 -16.82 6.86
CA GLY A 182 -15.48 -16.39 8.14
C GLY A 182 -14.73 -15.26 8.83
N GLY A 183 -15.47 -14.24 9.24
CA GLY A 183 -15.01 -13.19 10.13
C GLY A 183 -14.55 -13.73 11.48
N GLY A 184 -13.30 -14.18 11.55
CA GLY A 184 -12.64 -14.43 12.81
C GLY A 184 -12.25 -13.10 13.42
N GLU A 185 -12.63 -12.88 14.69
CA GLU A 185 -12.14 -11.77 15.49
C GLU A 185 -10.63 -11.61 15.31
N SER A 186 -10.20 -10.38 15.09
CA SER A 186 -8.79 -10.04 14.95
C SER A 186 -8.04 -10.45 16.21
N ALA A 187 -7.25 -11.53 16.14
CA ALA A 187 -6.27 -11.79 17.17
C ALA A 187 -5.39 -10.52 17.33
N PRO A 188 -5.08 -10.11 18.56
CA PRO A 188 -4.22 -8.95 18.78
C PRO A 188 -2.89 -9.18 18.07
N ILE A 189 -2.54 -8.22 17.22
CA ILE A 189 -1.26 -8.26 16.50
C ILE A 189 -0.16 -8.23 17.55
N ASP A 190 0.75 -9.20 17.50
CA ASP A 190 1.94 -9.19 18.35
C ASP A 190 2.86 -8.05 17.94
N LYS A 191 2.64 -6.90 18.57
CA LYS A 191 3.44 -5.67 18.34
C LYS A 191 4.93 -5.86 18.60
N SER A 192 5.35 -6.98 19.22
CA SER A 192 6.77 -7.28 19.47
C SER A 192 7.55 -7.64 18.20
N LYS A 193 6.86 -8.12 17.16
CA LYS A 193 7.46 -8.44 15.86
C LYS A 193 7.97 -7.21 15.09
N TYR A 194 7.38 -6.05 15.33
CA TYR A 194 7.67 -4.81 14.59
C TYR A 194 8.56 -3.82 15.36
N ASN A 195 9.10 -4.23 16.49
CA ASN A 195 9.94 -3.38 17.33
C ASN A 195 11.41 -3.53 16.91
N LEU A 196 11.87 -2.67 16.00
CA LEU A 196 13.26 -2.63 15.51
C LEU A 196 14.30 -2.43 16.63
N ASN A 197 13.87 -2.00 17.83
CA ASN A 197 14.74 -1.82 18.99
C ASN A 197 14.95 -3.09 19.85
N LYS A 198 14.37 -4.25 19.49
CA LYS A 198 14.65 -5.52 20.15
C LYS A 198 15.55 -6.38 19.26
N GLY A 199 16.85 -6.04 19.19
CA GLY A 199 18.00 -6.95 19.12
C GLY A 199 17.97 -8.14 18.14
N LYS A 200 17.18 -8.09 17.04
CA LYS A 200 17.48 -8.88 15.86
C LYS A 200 18.09 -7.92 14.85
N SER A 201 19.43 -7.91 14.79
CA SER A 201 20.15 -7.27 13.72
C SER A 201 19.59 -7.84 12.41
N LEU A 202 19.12 -6.96 11.52
CA LEU A 202 18.96 -7.29 10.12
C LEU A 202 20.36 -7.66 9.61
N SER A 203 20.71 -8.94 9.63
CA SER A 203 21.97 -9.41 9.10
C SER A 203 21.90 -9.28 7.59
N ILE A 204 22.40 -8.16 7.10
CA ILE A 204 22.76 -8.02 5.69
C ILE A 204 23.84 -9.07 5.45
N ASN A 205 23.52 -10.05 4.63
CA ASN A 205 24.47 -11.09 4.22
C ASN A 205 25.52 -10.44 3.32
N ARG A 206 26.52 -9.77 3.95
CA ARG A 206 27.71 -9.30 3.26
C ARG A 206 28.51 -10.55 2.87
N GLY A 207 28.48 -10.88 1.60
CA GLY A 207 29.44 -11.81 1.02
C GLY A 207 30.86 -11.36 1.32
N SER A 208 31.39 -11.75 2.46
CA SER A 208 32.83 -11.63 2.75
C SER A 208 33.57 -12.81 2.12
N ALA A 209 34.29 -12.54 1.04
CA ALA A 209 35.37 -13.39 0.62
C ALA A 209 36.42 -13.41 1.74
N GLY A 210 36.45 -14.48 2.54
CA GLY A 210 37.42 -14.64 3.59
C GLY A 210 37.19 -15.94 4.36
N ARG A 211 37.92 -16.98 3.98
CA ARG A 211 38.21 -18.24 4.68
C ARG A 211 37.39 -18.49 5.97
N ALA A 212 36.32 -19.27 5.85
CA ALA A 212 35.65 -19.91 6.97
C ALA A 212 36.06 -21.40 7.00
N SER A 213 36.39 -21.88 8.19
CA SER A 213 36.78 -23.25 8.49
C SER A 213 35.65 -24.24 8.20
N GLU A 214 35.95 -25.37 7.63
CA GLU A 214 35.05 -26.43 7.15
C GLU A 214 34.12 -27.07 8.19
N HIS A 215 34.14 -26.67 9.46
CA HIS A 215 33.29 -27.24 10.51
C HIS A 215 31.97 -26.51 10.77
N GLY A 216 31.76 -25.29 10.22
CA GLY A 216 30.50 -24.55 10.34
C GLY A 216 29.47 -24.93 9.27
N SER A 217 29.88 -25.51 8.16
CA SER A 217 29.03 -25.72 6.97
C SER A 217 28.05 -26.88 7.10
N MET A 218 28.41 -27.93 7.85
CA MET A 218 27.55 -29.11 8.02
C MET A 218 26.39 -28.88 8.99
N ALA A 219 26.58 -28.12 10.05
CA ALA A 219 25.52 -27.78 11.01
C ALA A 219 24.48 -26.81 10.37
N ALA A 220 24.94 -25.80 9.64
CA ALA A 220 24.08 -24.87 8.90
C ALA A 220 23.31 -25.54 7.76
N MET A 221 23.92 -26.50 7.06
CA MET A 221 23.23 -27.31 6.06
C MET A 221 22.20 -28.27 6.68
N ALA A 222 22.48 -28.83 7.85
CA ALA A 222 21.53 -29.69 8.56
C ALA A 222 20.34 -28.91 9.11
N GLU A 223 20.56 -27.69 9.59
CA GLU A 223 19.52 -26.79 10.08
C GLU A 223 18.63 -26.31 8.94
N LYS A 224 19.20 -25.89 7.82
CA LYS A 224 18.46 -25.51 6.60
C LYS A 224 17.63 -26.66 6.03
N LYS A 225 18.18 -27.88 6.06
CA LYS A 225 17.46 -29.08 5.62
C LYS A 225 16.30 -29.44 6.56
N ARG A 226 16.45 -29.18 7.86
CA ARG A 226 15.41 -29.39 8.85
C ARG A 226 14.29 -28.37 8.75
N GLU A 227 14.63 -27.11 8.46
CA GLU A 227 13.65 -26.04 8.19
C GLU A 227 12.86 -26.30 6.89
N GLU A 228 13.54 -26.75 5.83
CA GLU A 228 12.91 -27.14 4.57
C GLU A 228 11.96 -28.34 4.73
N GLU A 229 12.35 -29.30 5.56
CA GLU A 229 11.52 -30.48 5.87
C GLU A 229 10.31 -30.13 6.75
N LEU A 230 10.47 -29.20 7.71
CA LEU A 230 9.37 -28.65 8.50
C LEU A 230 8.38 -27.85 7.62
N ARG A 231 8.87 -27.01 6.73
CA ARG A 231 8.03 -26.31 5.74
C ARG A 231 7.22 -27.28 4.89
N ARG A 232 7.86 -28.31 4.38
CA ARG A 232 7.21 -29.33 3.56
C ARG A 232 6.15 -30.13 4.33
N GLN A 233 6.38 -30.41 5.63
CA GLN A 233 5.40 -31.06 6.49
C GLN A 233 4.21 -30.13 6.82
N GLU A 234 4.46 -28.84 7.03
CA GLU A 234 3.40 -27.86 7.22
C GLU A 234 2.56 -27.66 5.94
N GLU A 235 3.17 -27.65 4.77
CA GLU A 235 2.50 -27.56 3.48
C GLU A 235 1.63 -28.80 3.22
N LEU A 236 2.15 -30.00 3.47
CA LEU A 236 1.38 -31.24 3.38
C LEU A 236 0.20 -31.26 4.36
N ARG A 237 0.41 -30.80 5.60
CA ARG A 237 -0.69 -30.69 6.59
C ARG A 237 -1.76 -29.70 6.14
N ARG A 238 -1.38 -28.54 5.56
CA ARG A 238 -2.32 -27.58 5.00
C ARG A 238 -3.11 -28.17 3.81
N GLN A 239 -2.45 -28.95 2.96
CA GLN A 239 -3.12 -29.64 1.85
C GLN A 239 -4.09 -30.72 2.36
N GLU A 240 -3.74 -31.47 3.40
CA GLU A 240 -4.62 -32.45 4.02
C GLU A 240 -5.81 -31.82 4.78
N GLU A 241 -5.60 -30.68 5.44
CA GLU A 241 -6.64 -29.89 6.09
C GLU A 241 -7.58 -29.27 5.04
N GLN A 242 -7.04 -28.81 3.90
CA GLN A 242 -7.80 -28.29 2.77
C GLN A 242 -8.63 -29.41 2.11
N GLN A 243 -8.05 -30.58 1.88
CA GLN A 243 -8.76 -31.74 1.31
C GLN A 243 -9.85 -32.25 2.25
N LYS A 244 -9.66 -32.19 3.57
CA LYS A 244 -10.70 -32.52 4.54
C LYS A 244 -11.83 -31.51 4.56
N ALA A 245 -11.52 -30.22 4.48
CA ALA A 245 -12.51 -29.14 4.38
C ALA A 245 -13.33 -29.26 3.08
N ASP A 246 -12.69 -29.59 1.97
CA ASP A 246 -13.33 -29.81 0.67
C ASP A 246 -14.21 -31.07 0.66
N ALA A 247 -13.81 -32.14 1.39
CA ALA A 247 -14.57 -33.36 1.53
C ALA A 247 -15.79 -33.21 2.49
N GLU A 248 -15.65 -32.44 3.56
CA GLU A 248 -16.75 -32.14 4.48
C GLU A 248 -17.77 -31.15 3.87
N GLY A 249 -17.31 -30.22 3.02
CA GLY A 249 -18.18 -29.31 2.26
C GLY A 249 -19.03 -30.04 1.20
N SER A 250 -18.59 -31.22 0.73
CA SER A 250 -19.32 -32.03 -0.25
C SER A 250 -20.38 -32.96 0.38
N ALA A 251 -20.35 -33.17 1.69
CA ALA A 251 -21.22 -34.16 2.37
C ALA A 251 -22.46 -33.56 3.06
N ASN A 252 -22.57 -32.23 3.18
CA ASN A 252 -23.70 -31.56 3.82
C ASN A 252 -24.58 -30.83 2.82
N GLY A 253 -25.30 -31.58 2.00
CA GLY A 253 -26.44 -31.10 1.24
C GLY A 253 -27.59 -30.73 2.17
N ASN A 254 -27.64 -29.48 2.66
CA ASN A 254 -28.86 -28.94 3.23
C ASN A 254 -29.14 -27.53 2.72
N ALA A 255 -30.34 -27.36 2.20
CA ALA A 255 -30.83 -26.15 1.55
C ALA A 255 -30.77 -24.94 2.49
N GLY A 256 -30.04 -23.90 2.07
CA GLY A 256 -30.13 -22.60 2.76
C GLY A 256 -29.01 -21.58 2.52
N ASN A 257 -27.85 -21.96 2.04
CA ASN A 257 -26.77 -21.00 1.76
C ASN A 257 -26.02 -21.39 0.48
N ASN A 258 -26.44 -20.85 -0.64
CA ASN A 258 -25.87 -21.13 -1.96
C ASN A 258 -24.57 -20.35 -2.18
N LYS A 259 -23.60 -20.46 -1.25
CA LYS A 259 -22.26 -19.89 -1.40
C LYS A 259 -21.45 -20.77 -2.35
N LEU A 260 -21.00 -20.19 -3.46
CA LEU A 260 -20.11 -20.85 -4.41
C LEU A 260 -18.69 -20.92 -3.86
N THR A 261 -17.95 -21.98 -4.15
CA THR A 261 -16.51 -22.03 -3.86
C THR A 261 -15.74 -21.15 -4.83
N ILE A 262 -14.54 -20.68 -4.47
CA ILE A 262 -13.66 -19.93 -5.37
C ILE A 262 -13.47 -20.71 -6.68
N LYS A 263 -13.20 -22.03 -6.61
CA LYS A 263 -13.04 -22.89 -7.76
C LYS A 263 -14.26 -22.88 -8.71
N ASN A 264 -15.47 -22.88 -8.15
CA ASN A 264 -16.70 -22.82 -8.96
C ASN A 264 -16.83 -21.44 -9.63
N ILE A 265 -16.50 -20.35 -8.93
CA ILE A 265 -16.48 -19.00 -9.50
C ILE A 265 -15.46 -18.89 -10.62
N VAL A 266 -14.24 -19.37 -10.40
CA VAL A 266 -13.16 -19.41 -11.41
C VAL A 266 -13.62 -20.12 -12.67
N ASN A 267 -14.21 -21.33 -12.55
CA ASN A 267 -14.70 -22.08 -13.70
C ASN A 267 -15.79 -21.31 -14.46
N LEU A 268 -16.77 -20.74 -13.75
CA LEU A 268 -17.86 -19.98 -14.38
C LEU A 268 -17.34 -18.73 -15.14
N ILE A 269 -16.32 -18.06 -14.59
CA ILE A 269 -15.68 -16.92 -15.28
C ILE A 269 -14.89 -17.43 -16.48
N ALA A 270 -14.01 -18.42 -16.30
CA ALA A 270 -13.11 -18.92 -17.32
C ALA A 270 -13.88 -19.49 -18.54
N ASP A 271 -14.99 -20.20 -18.28
CA ASP A 271 -15.81 -20.80 -19.35
C ASP A 271 -16.56 -19.74 -20.20
N LYS A 272 -16.82 -18.56 -19.67
CA LYS A 272 -17.53 -17.48 -20.36
C LYS A 272 -16.63 -16.33 -20.80
N ALA A 273 -15.45 -16.21 -20.22
CA ALA A 273 -14.52 -15.14 -20.54
C ALA A 273 -14.08 -15.23 -22.00
N LYS A 274 -14.02 -14.09 -22.65
CA LYS A 274 -13.46 -13.94 -24.00
C LYS A 274 -12.27 -13.01 -23.89
N PRO A 275 -11.07 -13.53 -23.55
CA PRO A 275 -9.92 -12.69 -23.40
C PRO A 275 -9.59 -11.94 -24.68
N GLU A 276 -9.34 -10.65 -24.57
CA GLU A 276 -8.70 -9.89 -25.63
C GLU A 276 -7.26 -10.38 -25.77
N LYS A 277 -6.76 -10.41 -27.00
CA LYS A 277 -5.42 -10.90 -27.29
C LYS A 277 -4.61 -9.79 -27.92
N GLU A 278 -3.49 -9.48 -27.31
CA GLU A 278 -2.47 -8.56 -27.82
C GLU A 278 -1.15 -9.33 -27.99
N THR A 279 -0.44 -9.10 -29.10
CA THR A 279 0.85 -9.73 -29.34
C THR A 279 1.96 -8.70 -29.14
N VAL A 280 2.87 -8.97 -28.21
CA VAL A 280 3.98 -8.08 -27.85
C VAL A 280 5.33 -8.71 -28.18
N LYS A 281 6.31 -7.84 -28.46
CA LYS A 281 7.72 -8.23 -28.60
C LYS A 281 8.40 -8.08 -27.26
N THR A 282 9.05 -9.11 -26.78
CA THR A 282 9.82 -9.13 -25.54
C THR A 282 11.29 -9.42 -25.85
N SER A 283 12.19 -9.28 -24.89
CA SER A 283 13.59 -9.66 -25.06
C SER A 283 13.77 -11.16 -25.32
N ASN A 284 12.79 -11.98 -24.90
CA ASN A 284 12.80 -13.45 -25.05
C ASN A 284 11.98 -13.94 -26.25
N GLY A 285 11.60 -13.04 -27.18
CA GLY A 285 10.80 -13.39 -28.37
C GLY A 285 9.43 -12.70 -28.37
N THR A 286 8.49 -13.29 -29.11
CA THR A 286 7.11 -12.80 -29.19
C THR A 286 6.23 -13.54 -28.20
N LYS A 287 5.41 -12.81 -27.46
CA LYS A 287 4.41 -13.34 -26.52
C LYS A 287 3.03 -12.80 -26.85
N ASP A 288 2.01 -13.55 -26.48
CA ASP A 288 0.62 -13.09 -26.46
C ASP A 288 0.26 -12.67 -25.03
N ILE A 289 -0.35 -11.51 -24.87
CA ILE A 289 -1.02 -11.10 -23.63
C ILE A 289 -2.50 -11.39 -23.78
N LEU A 290 -3.04 -12.25 -22.93
CA LEU A 290 -4.47 -12.51 -22.83
C LEU A 290 -5.04 -11.65 -21.71
N LYS A 291 -6.00 -10.76 -22.04
CA LYS A 291 -6.57 -9.80 -21.11
C LYS A 291 -8.02 -10.11 -20.82
N ILE A 292 -8.37 -10.22 -19.53
CA ILE A 292 -9.73 -10.33 -19.04
C ILE A 292 -10.07 -9.08 -18.25
N GLU A 293 -11.13 -8.39 -18.63
CA GLU A 293 -11.64 -7.23 -17.90
C GLU A 293 -12.82 -7.63 -17.01
N LEU A 294 -12.77 -7.21 -15.76
CA LEU A 294 -13.82 -7.34 -14.76
C LEU A 294 -14.08 -5.97 -14.14
N GLN A 295 -15.15 -5.85 -13.36
CA GLN A 295 -15.48 -4.61 -12.65
C GLN A 295 -15.72 -4.91 -11.17
N LEU A 296 -15.39 -3.96 -10.33
CA LEU A 296 -15.90 -3.94 -8.97
C LEU A 296 -17.40 -3.57 -8.99
N VAL A 297 -18.13 -3.97 -7.97
CA VAL A 297 -19.53 -3.56 -7.80
C VAL A 297 -19.65 -2.02 -7.78
N GLU A 298 -20.73 -1.47 -8.33
CA GLU A 298 -20.92 -0.03 -8.46
C GLU A 298 -20.73 0.74 -7.14
N ASN A 299 -21.13 0.16 -6.03
CA ASN A 299 -21.00 0.73 -4.69
C ASN A 299 -19.72 0.28 -3.95
N HIS A 300 -18.65 -0.08 -4.66
CA HIS A 300 -17.41 -0.61 -4.06
C HIS A 300 -16.77 0.37 -3.06
N ILE A 301 -16.80 1.70 -3.30
CA ILE A 301 -16.23 2.69 -2.37
C ILE A 301 -16.96 2.68 -1.01
N PRO A 302 -18.31 2.85 -0.93
CA PRO A 302 -19.02 2.70 0.33
C PRO A 302 -18.83 1.34 0.99
N LYS A 303 -18.85 0.25 0.22
CA LYS A 303 -18.70 -1.11 0.71
C LYS A 303 -17.33 -1.34 1.33
N ARG A 304 -16.28 -0.76 0.76
CA ARG A 304 -14.91 -0.80 1.31
C ARG A 304 -14.76 0.09 2.53
N ALA A 305 -15.40 1.27 2.54
CA ALA A 305 -15.44 2.13 3.73
C ALA A 305 -16.07 1.40 4.92
N GLU A 306 -17.15 0.63 4.69
CA GLU A 306 -17.83 -0.13 5.74
C GLU A 306 -16.92 -1.19 6.37
N GLN A 307 -15.99 -1.81 5.61
CA GLN A 307 -15.02 -2.78 6.15
C GLN A 307 -14.12 -2.16 7.24
N PHE A 308 -13.88 -0.86 7.17
CA PHE A 308 -13.02 -0.15 8.14
C PHE A 308 -13.80 0.64 9.19
N LYS A 309 -15.14 0.52 9.23
CA LYS A 309 -16.00 1.34 10.09
C LYS A 309 -15.66 1.23 11.58
N GLU A 310 -15.54 0.00 12.09
CA GLU A 310 -15.23 -0.18 13.51
C GLU A 310 -13.82 0.30 13.85
N LEU A 311 -12.87 0.13 12.93
CA LEU A 311 -11.51 0.64 13.07
C LEU A 311 -11.47 2.17 13.12
N VAL A 312 -12.20 2.83 12.21
CA VAL A 312 -12.33 4.30 12.19
C VAL A 312 -13.02 4.79 13.46
N LYS A 313 -14.11 4.16 13.89
CA LYS A 313 -14.84 4.50 15.11
C LYS A 313 -13.95 4.42 16.36
N ALA A 314 -13.17 3.34 16.50
CA ALA A 314 -12.25 3.15 17.62
C ALA A 314 -11.17 4.24 17.65
N ASN A 315 -10.55 4.57 16.51
CA ASN A 315 -9.51 5.57 16.41
C ASN A 315 -10.04 7.01 16.52
N SER A 316 -11.24 7.27 16.00
CA SER A 316 -11.97 8.53 16.21
C SER A 316 -12.17 8.80 17.69
N ALA A 317 -12.65 7.83 18.46
CA ALA A 317 -12.84 7.95 19.90
C ALA A 317 -11.50 8.12 20.63
N LYS A 318 -10.49 7.32 20.28
CA LYS A 318 -9.15 7.34 20.91
C LYS A 318 -8.45 8.69 20.76
N PHE A 319 -8.51 9.29 19.56
CA PHE A 319 -7.78 10.52 19.24
C PHE A 319 -8.66 11.78 19.20
N THR A 320 -9.97 11.65 19.39
CA THR A 320 -10.93 12.75 19.27
C THR A 320 -10.77 13.45 17.90
N VAL A 321 -10.87 12.67 16.83
CA VAL A 321 -10.87 13.10 15.42
C VAL A 321 -12.16 12.63 14.78
N ASP A 322 -12.85 13.50 14.05
CA ASP A 322 -14.16 13.21 13.46
C ASP A 322 -14.07 12.04 12.45
N GLN A 323 -14.98 11.06 12.54
CA GLN A 323 -15.03 9.91 11.63
C GLN A 323 -15.10 10.34 10.15
N PRO A 324 -15.95 11.32 9.75
CA PRO A 324 -15.98 11.81 8.38
C PRO A 324 -14.63 12.27 7.85
N LEU A 325 -13.80 12.91 8.69
CA LEU A 325 -12.44 13.32 8.30
C LEU A 325 -11.54 12.11 8.06
N ILE A 326 -11.58 11.11 8.93
CA ILE A 326 -10.75 9.90 8.78
C ILE A 326 -11.13 9.17 7.48
N PHE A 327 -12.43 8.94 7.23
CA PHE A 327 -12.91 8.32 6.00
C PHE A 327 -12.52 9.13 4.75
N ALA A 328 -12.66 10.45 4.80
CA ALA A 328 -12.33 11.32 3.68
C ALA A 328 -10.84 11.28 3.32
N ILE A 329 -9.96 11.23 4.33
CA ILE A 329 -8.51 11.06 4.13
C ILE A 329 -8.24 9.67 3.53
N MET A 330 -8.79 8.59 4.08
CA MET A 330 -8.59 7.23 3.56
C MET A 330 -9.06 7.11 2.09
N GLU A 331 -10.23 7.66 1.77
CA GLU A 331 -10.74 7.66 0.38
C GLU A 331 -9.84 8.50 -0.54
N GLN A 332 -9.33 9.64 -0.07
CA GLN A 332 -8.48 10.52 -0.87
C GLN A 332 -7.09 9.91 -1.11
N GLU A 333 -6.50 9.32 -0.07
CA GLU A 333 -5.15 8.78 -0.11
C GLU A 333 -5.04 7.46 -0.88
N SER A 334 -6.01 6.56 -0.70
CA SER A 334 -5.90 5.20 -1.21
C SER A 334 -7.15 4.66 -1.89
N ALA A 335 -8.27 5.39 -1.91
CA ALA A 335 -9.58 4.85 -2.23
C ALA A 335 -9.87 3.56 -1.42
N PHE A 336 -9.46 3.51 -0.15
CA PHE A 336 -9.52 2.34 0.75
C PHE A 336 -8.73 1.12 0.26
N ASN A 337 -7.66 1.31 -0.51
CA ASN A 337 -6.74 0.24 -0.87
C ASN A 337 -5.74 0.01 0.28
N PRO A 338 -5.77 -1.12 0.99
CA PRO A 338 -4.80 -1.39 2.06
C PRO A 338 -3.39 -1.64 1.51
N ALA A 339 -3.27 -2.08 0.25
CA ALA A 339 -2.00 -2.30 -0.44
C ALA A 339 -1.46 -1.06 -1.15
N ALA A 340 -2.01 0.12 -0.88
CA ALA A 340 -1.61 1.37 -1.53
C ALA A 340 -0.14 1.70 -1.25
N LYS A 341 0.59 2.02 -2.32
CA LYS A 341 2.00 2.45 -2.29
C LYS A 341 2.19 3.59 -3.28
N SER A 342 2.74 4.71 -2.83
CA SER A 342 3.07 5.81 -3.73
C SER A 342 4.52 5.71 -4.23
N HIS A 343 4.84 6.45 -5.31
CA HIS A 343 6.21 6.55 -5.83
C HIS A 343 7.19 7.18 -4.82
N VAL A 344 6.72 8.12 -4.00
CA VAL A 344 7.41 8.52 -2.78
C VAL A 344 6.87 7.59 -1.70
N PRO A 345 7.70 6.71 -1.08
CA PRO A 345 7.18 5.58 -0.33
C PRO A 345 6.29 6.02 0.85
N ALA A 346 5.00 6.14 0.54
CA ALA A 346 3.90 6.24 1.47
C ALA A 346 3.08 4.96 1.37
N TYR A 347 2.60 4.45 2.48
CA TYR A 347 2.03 3.11 2.56
C TYR A 347 0.65 3.08 3.20
N GLY A 348 -0.21 2.18 2.69
CA GLY A 348 -1.47 1.78 3.27
C GLY A 348 -2.60 2.80 3.14
N LEU A 349 -3.66 2.56 3.90
CA LEU A 349 -4.94 3.28 3.80
C LEU A 349 -4.86 4.79 3.89
N MET A 350 -3.98 5.30 4.74
CA MET A 350 -3.79 6.74 5.00
C MET A 350 -2.45 7.27 4.47
N GLN A 351 -1.74 6.51 3.64
CA GLN A 351 -0.52 6.90 2.93
C GLN A 351 0.53 7.58 3.82
N LEU A 352 0.98 6.87 4.84
CA LEU A 352 1.99 7.38 5.76
C LEU A 352 3.40 7.14 5.20
N VAL A 353 4.19 8.21 5.15
CA VAL A 353 5.63 8.15 4.81
C VAL A 353 6.43 7.78 6.06
N PRO A 354 7.16 6.63 6.07
CA PRO A 354 7.86 6.13 7.28
C PRO A 354 8.71 7.16 8.01
N LYS A 355 9.59 7.84 7.29
CA LYS A 355 10.61 8.76 7.87
C LYS A 355 10.10 10.15 8.22
N SER A 356 8.85 10.49 7.88
CA SER A 356 8.25 11.80 8.18
C SER A 356 6.95 11.65 8.97
N GLY A 357 5.78 11.79 8.34
CA GLY A 357 4.49 11.66 9.02
C GLY A 357 4.31 10.35 9.79
N GLY A 358 4.84 9.23 9.29
CA GLY A 358 4.82 7.95 9.98
C GLY A 358 5.61 7.95 11.29
N ARG A 359 6.85 8.49 11.28
CA ARG A 359 7.69 8.61 12.46
C ARG A 359 7.09 9.58 13.50
N ASP A 360 6.61 10.74 13.04
CA ASP A 360 5.98 11.73 13.91
C ASP A 360 4.71 11.16 14.56
N ALA A 361 3.90 10.44 13.80
CA ALA A 361 2.72 9.73 14.29
C ALA A 361 3.10 8.66 15.31
N TYR A 362 4.11 7.82 14.98
CA TYR A 362 4.56 6.75 15.87
C TYR A 362 5.04 7.33 17.22
N ARG A 363 5.86 8.40 17.19
CA ARG A 363 6.31 9.11 18.39
C ARG A 363 5.14 9.67 19.19
N TYR A 364 4.16 10.25 18.51
CA TYR A 364 2.98 10.81 19.18
C TYR A 364 2.11 9.72 19.83
N VAL A 365 1.87 8.62 19.13
CA VAL A 365 0.97 7.53 19.57
C VAL A 365 1.64 6.64 20.63
N HIS A 366 2.85 6.16 20.33
CA HIS A 366 3.55 5.15 21.13
C HIS A 366 4.61 5.70 22.08
N LYS A 367 4.88 7.03 22.02
CA LYS A 367 5.90 7.70 22.86
C LYS A 367 7.32 7.14 22.68
N GLN A 368 7.57 6.56 21.53
CA GLN A 368 8.87 6.00 21.12
C GLN A 368 9.28 6.60 19.78
N ASP A 369 10.55 6.92 19.62
CA ASP A 369 11.07 7.46 18.35
C ASP A 369 11.52 6.31 17.46
N VAL A 370 10.57 5.79 16.67
CA VAL A 370 10.77 4.66 15.76
C VAL A 370 10.29 5.05 14.37
N ILE A 371 11.04 4.64 13.34
CA ILE A 371 10.59 4.69 11.95
C ILE A 371 9.79 3.41 11.69
N PRO A 372 8.46 3.49 11.46
CA PRO A 372 7.68 2.29 11.19
C PRO A 372 8.09 1.67 9.85
N SER A 373 8.18 0.34 9.80
CA SER A 373 8.46 -0.37 8.55
C SER A 373 7.28 -0.31 7.57
N ALA A 374 7.52 -0.62 6.29
CA ALA A 374 6.46 -0.74 5.29
C ALA A 374 5.42 -1.78 5.72
N ASN A 375 5.84 -2.97 6.19
CA ASN A 375 4.93 -4.02 6.66
C ASN A 375 4.06 -3.55 7.83
N PHE A 376 4.64 -2.79 8.78
CA PHE A 376 3.86 -2.18 9.84
C PHE A 376 2.79 -1.21 9.32
N LEU A 377 3.12 -0.41 8.30
CA LEU A 377 2.22 0.57 7.69
C LEU A 377 1.22 -0.02 6.70
N TYR A 378 1.46 -1.21 6.16
CA TYR A 378 0.45 -1.92 5.38
C TYR A 378 -0.65 -2.53 6.24
N ASP A 379 -0.39 -2.84 7.52
CA ASP A 379 -1.44 -3.31 8.42
C ASP A 379 -2.51 -2.22 8.62
N PRO A 380 -3.79 -2.49 8.27
CA PRO A 380 -4.85 -1.49 8.34
C PRO A 380 -5.02 -0.88 9.74
N SER A 381 -4.88 -1.69 10.81
CA SER A 381 -5.05 -1.23 12.18
C SER A 381 -3.97 -0.24 12.58
N ASN A 382 -2.71 -0.58 12.29
CA ASN A 382 -1.57 0.29 12.58
C ASN A 382 -1.61 1.57 11.74
N ASN A 383 -1.98 1.45 10.46
CA ASN A 383 -2.01 2.57 9.54
C ASN A 383 -3.07 3.61 9.94
N VAL A 384 -4.31 3.15 10.22
CA VAL A 384 -5.39 4.05 10.64
C VAL A 384 -5.12 4.63 12.04
N GLU A 385 -4.53 3.85 12.95
CA GLU A 385 -4.12 4.35 14.26
C GLU A 385 -3.11 5.50 14.12
N LEU A 386 -2.03 5.28 13.37
CA LEU A 386 -1.00 6.31 13.18
C LEU A 386 -1.51 7.50 12.37
N GLY A 387 -2.26 7.28 11.28
CA GLY A 387 -2.79 8.36 10.45
C GLY A 387 -3.75 9.26 11.22
N THR A 388 -4.63 8.67 12.03
CA THR A 388 -5.53 9.43 12.92
C THR A 388 -4.76 10.14 14.01
N GLY A 389 -3.74 9.47 14.60
CA GLY A 389 -2.83 10.08 15.56
C GLY A 389 -2.06 11.26 14.98
N TYR A 390 -1.64 11.19 13.71
CA TYR A 390 -0.97 12.29 13.02
C TYR A 390 -1.89 13.49 12.78
N LEU A 391 -3.14 13.26 12.36
CA LEU A 391 -4.14 14.33 12.28
C LEU A 391 -4.33 15.01 13.63
N ARG A 392 -4.44 14.23 14.71
CA ARG A 392 -4.55 14.78 16.06
C ARG A 392 -3.32 15.59 16.47
N LEU A 393 -2.12 15.08 16.18
CA LEU A 393 -0.85 15.79 16.43
C LEU A 393 -0.85 17.16 15.73
N LEU A 394 -1.21 17.20 14.44
CA LEU A 394 -1.29 18.45 13.69
C LEU A 394 -2.27 19.45 14.31
N MET A 395 -3.46 19.00 14.72
CA MET A 395 -4.46 19.85 15.33
C MET A 395 -4.08 20.34 16.73
N THR A 396 -3.42 19.51 17.54
CA THR A 396 -3.18 19.81 18.97
C THR A 396 -1.78 20.30 19.28
N THR A 397 -0.87 20.22 18.33
CA THR A 397 0.51 20.70 18.47
C THR A 397 0.80 21.80 17.46
N SER A 398 0.77 21.51 16.16
CA SER A 398 1.13 22.47 15.11
C SER A 398 0.15 23.66 15.07
N PHE A 399 -1.14 23.38 15.10
CA PHE A 399 -2.21 24.37 14.98
C PHE A 399 -3.05 24.53 16.26
N ALA A 400 -2.51 24.15 17.42
CA ALA A 400 -3.22 24.22 18.70
C ALA A 400 -3.78 25.61 19.04
N LYS A 401 -3.08 26.67 18.64
CA LYS A 401 -3.46 28.08 18.92
C LYS A 401 -4.42 28.69 17.90
N VAL A 402 -4.82 27.93 16.87
CA VAL A 402 -5.89 28.35 15.96
C VAL A 402 -7.24 28.28 16.70
N LYS A 403 -7.94 29.41 16.79
CA LYS A 403 -9.16 29.56 17.63
C LYS A 403 -10.35 28.82 17.05
N ASP A 404 -10.64 29.05 15.77
CA ASP A 404 -11.75 28.36 15.06
C ASP A 404 -11.37 26.90 14.79
N SER A 405 -12.18 25.95 15.23
CA SER A 405 -11.94 24.52 15.08
C SER A 405 -11.97 24.06 13.63
N ARG A 406 -12.80 24.68 12.78
CA ARG A 406 -12.88 24.38 11.34
C ARG A 406 -11.65 24.89 10.62
N CYS A 407 -11.14 26.09 10.96
CA CYS A 407 -9.88 26.60 10.43
C CYS A 407 -8.69 25.73 10.87
N ARG A 408 -8.71 25.25 12.12
CA ARG A 408 -7.68 24.33 12.65
C ARG A 408 -7.70 23.01 11.88
N MET A 409 -8.86 22.43 11.67
CA MET A 409 -9.02 21.20 10.87
C MET A 409 -8.55 21.39 9.43
N LEU A 410 -8.92 22.50 8.80
CA LEU A 410 -8.48 22.81 7.43
C LEU A 410 -6.96 22.92 7.30
N CYS A 411 -6.30 23.58 8.27
CA CYS A 411 -4.85 23.63 8.34
C CYS A 411 -4.23 22.24 8.54
N ALA A 412 -4.86 21.39 9.35
CA ALA A 412 -4.41 20.01 9.56
C ALA A 412 -4.57 19.16 8.29
N ILE A 413 -5.67 19.30 7.55
CA ILE A 413 -5.87 18.64 6.25
C ILE A 413 -4.77 19.05 5.27
N ALA A 414 -4.51 20.34 5.12
CA ALA A 414 -3.45 20.83 4.24
C ALA A 414 -2.07 20.32 4.68
N ALA A 415 -1.80 20.35 5.98
CA ALA A 415 -0.53 19.92 6.55
C ALA A 415 -0.31 18.41 6.50
N TYR A 416 -1.36 17.61 6.49
CA TYR A 416 -1.29 16.17 6.31
C TYR A 416 -0.63 15.81 4.98
N ASN A 417 -1.03 16.49 3.92
CA ASN A 417 -0.48 16.27 2.58
C ASN A 417 0.90 16.94 2.38
N THR A 418 1.06 18.21 2.79
CA THR A 418 2.26 19.00 2.43
C THR A 418 3.18 19.37 3.60
N GLY A 419 2.79 19.05 4.84
CA GLY A 419 3.48 19.46 6.06
C GLY A 419 3.10 20.86 6.54
N ALA A 420 3.11 21.06 7.87
CA ALA A 420 2.71 22.31 8.51
C ALA A 420 3.58 23.51 8.11
N GLY A 421 4.87 23.27 7.80
CA GLY A 421 5.79 24.30 7.31
C GLY A 421 5.37 24.92 5.98
N ASN A 422 4.84 24.13 5.04
CA ASN A 422 4.37 24.62 3.75
C ASN A 422 3.06 25.40 3.87
N VAL A 423 2.18 24.99 4.81
CA VAL A 423 0.98 25.79 5.14
C VAL A 423 1.38 27.15 5.68
N SER A 424 2.35 27.20 6.60
CA SER A 424 2.88 28.45 7.12
C SER A 424 3.54 29.31 6.04
N ARG A 425 4.32 28.69 5.15
CA ARG A 425 4.97 29.40 4.03
C ARG A 425 3.93 30.03 3.08
N ALA A 426 2.85 29.34 2.79
CA ALA A 426 1.76 29.90 1.98
C ALA A 426 1.14 31.14 2.62
N LEU A 427 1.03 31.17 3.94
CA LEU A 427 0.40 32.25 4.70
C LEU A 427 1.32 33.46 4.88
N ILE A 428 2.57 33.24 5.24
CA ILE A 428 3.49 34.30 5.70
C ILE A 428 4.89 34.27 5.05
N GLY A 429 5.10 33.44 4.02
CA GLY A 429 6.42 33.31 3.35
C GLY A 429 7.50 32.58 4.19
N SER A 430 7.16 32.06 5.37
CA SER A 430 8.08 31.41 6.30
C SER A 430 7.50 30.07 6.80
N THR A 431 8.36 29.10 7.11
CA THR A 431 7.95 27.80 7.66
C THR A 431 7.59 27.84 9.16
N ASN A 432 7.68 29.00 9.79
CA ASN A 432 7.39 29.15 11.23
C ASN A 432 5.88 29.17 11.50
N VAL A 433 5.33 28.03 11.84
CA VAL A 433 3.89 27.84 12.10
C VAL A 433 3.38 28.76 13.20
N SER A 434 4.14 28.96 14.26
CA SER A 434 3.72 29.84 15.38
C SER A 434 3.46 31.28 14.93
N LYS A 435 4.21 31.78 13.95
CA LYS A 435 4.01 33.12 13.38
C LYS A 435 2.84 33.20 12.41
N ALA A 436 2.42 32.05 11.83
CA ALA A 436 1.28 32.00 10.93
C ALA A 436 -0.08 32.02 11.65
N ILE A 437 -0.10 31.69 12.96
CA ILE A 437 -1.33 31.55 13.74
C ILE A 437 -2.19 32.81 13.74
N ASP A 438 -1.58 33.99 13.91
CA ASP A 438 -2.32 35.25 13.93
C ASP A 438 -2.98 35.54 12.57
N LYS A 439 -2.28 35.23 11.47
CA LYS A 439 -2.82 35.34 10.12
C LYS A 439 -4.00 34.38 9.93
N ILE A 440 -3.91 33.14 10.41
CA ILE A 440 -5.03 32.17 10.35
C ILE A 440 -6.21 32.68 11.17
N ASN A 441 -5.96 33.16 12.40
CA ASN A 441 -6.99 33.65 13.31
C ASN A 441 -7.68 34.95 12.83
N SER A 442 -7.10 35.65 11.87
CA SER A 442 -7.71 36.85 11.26
C SER A 442 -8.67 36.54 10.11
N MET A 443 -8.83 35.26 9.72
CA MET A 443 -9.65 34.82 8.60
C MET A 443 -10.84 34.00 9.09
N THR A 444 -11.98 34.12 8.40
CA THR A 444 -13.05 33.15 8.49
C THR A 444 -12.65 31.84 7.80
N PHE A 445 -13.41 30.77 8.00
CA PHE A 445 -13.18 29.49 7.32
C PHE A 445 -13.13 29.65 5.78
N ASP A 446 -14.12 30.35 5.20
CA ASP A 446 -14.20 30.51 3.75
C ASP A 446 -13.05 31.36 3.18
N GLN A 447 -12.63 32.39 3.93
CA GLN A 447 -11.45 33.18 3.59
C GLN A 447 -10.19 32.35 3.63
N LEU A 448 -9.98 31.55 4.68
CA LEU A 448 -8.81 30.69 4.82
C LEU A 448 -8.80 29.59 3.75
N PHE A 449 -9.93 28.98 3.49
CA PHE A 449 -10.08 27.95 2.44
C PHE A 449 -9.72 28.49 1.07
N SER A 450 -10.29 29.63 0.68
CA SER A 450 -10.00 30.30 -0.60
C SER A 450 -8.54 30.73 -0.68
N TYR A 451 -7.98 31.23 0.43
CA TYR A 451 -6.59 31.64 0.51
C TYR A 451 -5.64 30.47 0.31
N LEU A 452 -5.83 29.38 1.03
CA LEU A 452 -4.98 28.17 0.91
C LEU A 452 -5.08 27.55 -0.49
N ARG A 453 -6.27 27.48 -1.05
CA ARG A 453 -6.47 27.01 -2.43
C ARG A 453 -5.73 27.81 -3.48
N SER A 454 -5.50 29.10 -3.25
CA SER A 454 -4.79 29.96 -4.17
C SER A 454 -3.27 30.02 -3.94
N ASN A 455 -2.83 29.87 -2.69
CA ASN A 455 -1.48 30.20 -2.29
C ASN A 455 -0.61 29.01 -1.81
N LEU A 456 -1.18 27.82 -1.59
CA LEU A 456 -0.37 26.64 -1.29
C LEU A 456 0.59 26.37 -2.46
N PRO A 457 1.86 26.04 -2.19
CA PRO A 457 2.90 25.97 -3.21
C PRO A 457 2.63 24.88 -4.26
N HIS A 458 1.90 23.86 -3.89
CA HIS A 458 1.68 22.68 -4.71
C HIS A 458 0.24 22.60 -5.20
N ALA A 459 0.04 22.44 -6.51
CA ALA A 459 -1.27 22.28 -7.12
C ALA A 459 -2.02 21.08 -6.53
N GLU A 460 -1.31 19.97 -6.30
CA GLU A 460 -1.85 18.78 -5.67
C GLU A 460 -2.47 19.08 -4.30
N THR A 461 -1.76 19.82 -3.42
CA THR A 461 -2.29 20.17 -2.11
C THR A 461 -3.49 21.10 -2.19
N ARG A 462 -3.50 22.01 -3.17
CA ARG A 462 -4.67 22.88 -3.43
C ARG A 462 -5.91 22.08 -3.78
N ASP A 463 -5.75 21.05 -4.62
CA ASP A 463 -6.84 20.13 -4.98
C ASP A 463 -7.18 19.18 -3.83
N TYR A 464 -6.18 18.74 -3.07
CA TYR A 464 -6.34 17.86 -1.93
C TYR A 464 -7.30 18.41 -0.89
N ILE A 465 -7.11 19.67 -0.44
CA ILE A 465 -8.01 20.26 0.55
C ILE A 465 -9.46 20.35 0.05
N GLN A 466 -9.68 20.62 -1.23
CA GLN A 466 -11.01 20.63 -1.84
C GLN A 466 -11.63 19.23 -1.84
N LYS A 467 -10.85 18.22 -2.29
CA LYS A 467 -11.33 16.85 -2.40
C LYS A 467 -11.66 16.26 -1.03
N VAL A 468 -10.79 16.48 -0.03
CA VAL A 468 -11.02 15.97 1.34
C VAL A 468 -12.25 16.63 1.95
N THR A 469 -12.41 17.94 1.87
CA THR A 469 -13.59 18.62 2.42
C THR A 469 -14.88 18.16 1.75
N SER A 470 -14.90 17.99 0.43
CA SER A 470 -16.08 17.48 -0.28
C SER A 470 -16.40 16.02 0.09
N LYS A 471 -15.36 15.18 0.28
CA LYS A 471 -15.55 13.79 0.71
C LYS A 471 -16.08 13.71 2.15
N MET A 472 -15.66 14.61 3.05
CA MET A 472 -16.20 14.67 4.40
C MET A 472 -17.73 14.83 4.41
N GLU A 473 -18.27 15.66 3.55
CA GLU A 473 -19.73 15.88 3.45
C GLU A 473 -20.50 14.59 3.10
N LYS A 474 -19.86 13.69 2.32
CA LYS A 474 -20.42 12.38 1.97
C LYS A 474 -20.54 11.48 3.20
N TYR A 475 -19.60 11.55 4.16
CA TYR A 475 -19.55 10.73 5.37
C TYR A 475 -20.24 11.36 6.59
N MET A 476 -20.81 12.56 6.47
CA MET A 476 -21.64 13.21 7.50
C MET A 476 -23.10 12.74 7.47
N LYS A 477 -23.51 12.07 6.40
CA LYS A 477 -24.88 11.56 6.18
C LYS A 477 -25.00 10.15 6.78
#